data_dd700d7c2ccc868789b66877f4d87a01
#
_entry.id   dd700d7c2ccc868789b66877f4d87a01
#
_cell.length_a   1.000
_cell.length_b   1.000
_cell.length_c   1.000
_cell.angle_alpha   90.00
_cell.angle_beta   90.00
_cell.angle_gamma   90.00
#
_symmetry.space_group_name_H-M   'P 1'
#
loop_
_entity.id
_entity.type
_entity.pdbx_description
1 polymer ?
#
loop_
_entity_poly.entity_id
_entity_poly.type
_entity_poly.pdbx_seq_one_letter_code
_entity_poly.pdbx_strand_id
1 'polypeptide(L)'
;MGLLIGVGNTKPTFPYDYYYGIEWDSNVASSACTRIGRPELHVSLPIQSKMRRCVLRDNGTVAYYLHANDSTKRDTGAAAKLDGTDGQVMVEIPAHYRKFEVD
;
A
#
# COMPACT_ATOMS: atom_id res chain seq x y z
N MET A 1 5.70 13.61 -13.42
CA MET A 1 5.25 13.89 -13.62
C MET A 1 4.72 14.08 -14.09
N GLY A 2 4.40 14.10 -14.29
CA GLY A 2 3.89 14.31 -14.71
C GLY A 2 3.17 15.03 -15.18
N LEU A 3 3.10 15.53 -15.21
CA LEU A 3 2.46 16.22 -15.63
C LEU A 3 2.31 16.70 -16.54
N LEU A 4 2.01 16.77 -16.86
CA LEU A 4 1.68 17.16 -17.79
C LEU A 4 1.83 17.95 -18.40
N ILE A 5 2.07 17.92 -18.52
CA ILE A 5 2.15 18.63 -19.12
C ILE A 5 2.18 18.82 -20.30
N GLY A 6 2.41 18.85 -20.58
CA GLY A 6 2.43 19.11 -21.44
C GLY A 6 1.85 19.20 -22.53
N VAL A 7 1.55 18.43 -22.83
CA VAL A 7 0.97 18.54 -23.83
C VAL A 7 -0.05 19.32 -23.69
N GLY A 8 0.27 20.36 -23.65
CA GLY A 8 -0.57 21.25 -23.72
C GLY A 8 -1.73 21.12 -22.91
N ASN A 9 -2.67 21.05 -23.46
CA ASN A 9 -3.91 20.99 -22.81
C ASN A 9 -4.29 19.66 -22.36
N THR A 10 -3.39 18.75 -22.43
CA THR A 10 -3.72 17.44 -21.96
C THR A 10 -3.75 17.43 -20.48
N LYS A 11 -4.91 17.30 -19.95
CA LYS A 11 -5.03 17.09 -18.54
C LYS A 11 -4.89 15.62 -18.26
N PRO A 12 -4.23 15.27 -17.17
CA PRO A 12 -4.25 13.89 -16.73
C PRO A 12 -5.70 13.49 -16.50
N THR A 13 -5.99 12.25 -16.71
CA THR A 13 -7.32 11.75 -16.44
C THR A 13 -7.46 11.60 -14.95
N PHE A 14 -7.86 12.69 -14.32
CA PHE A 14 -8.09 12.68 -12.90
C PHE A 14 -9.40 11.95 -12.64
N PRO A 15 -9.43 11.09 -11.63
CA PRO A 15 -8.33 10.87 -10.67
C PRO A 15 -7.46 9.67 -11.01
N TYR A 16 -7.70 9.00 -12.08
CA TYR A 16 -7.07 7.70 -12.36
C TYR A 16 -5.57 7.78 -12.56
N ASP A 17 -5.04 8.94 -12.90
CA ASP A 17 -3.60 9.11 -13.10
C ASP A 17 -2.85 9.35 -11.81
N TYR A 18 -3.56 9.63 -10.71
CA TYR A 18 -2.93 10.08 -9.48
C TYR A 18 -3.26 9.26 -8.26
N TYR A 19 -4.09 8.22 -8.41
CA TYR A 19 -4.44 7.41 -7.26
C TYR A 19 -4.66 5.96 -7.66
N TYR A 20 -4.69 5.14 -6.66
CA TYR A 20 -5.06 3.73 -6.82
C TYR A 20 -5.76 3.28 -5.55
N GLY A 21 -6.47 2.20 -5.66
CA GLY A 21 -7.18 1.66 -4.52
C GLY A 21 -8.00 0.45 -4.90
N ILE A 22 -8.94 0.15 -4.04
CA ILE A 22 -9.90 -0.92 -4.30
C ILE A 22 -11.30 -0.41 -4.06
N GLU A 23 -12.22 -0.97 -4.79
CA GLU A 23 -13.64 -0.78 -4.56
C GLU A 23 -14.18 -2.08 -3.97
N TRP A 24 -14.83 -1.97 -2.85
CA TRP A 24 -15.33 -3.12 -2.12
C TRP A 24 -16.83 -3.02 -1.97
N ASP A 25 -17.53 -4.07 -2.40
CA ASP A 25 -18.96 -4.18 -2.18
C ASP A 25 -19.15 -5.07 -0.95
N SER A 26 -19.70 -4.50 0.10
CA SER A 26 -19.88 -5.21 1.36
C SER A 26 -20.86 -6.38 1.26
N ASN A 27 -21.59 -6.47 0.17
CA ASN A 27 -22.55 -7.55 -0.04
C ASN A 27 -21.92 -8.80 -0.66
N VAL A 28 -20.64 -8.74 -1.00
CA VAL A 28 -19.92 -9.87 -1.60
C VAL A 28 -18.66 -10.14 -0.81
N ALA A 29 -18.04 -11.27 -1.08
CA ALA A 29 -16.81 -11.65 -0.39
C ALA A 29 -15.71 -10.62 -0.65
N SER A 30 -14.88 -10.36 0.35
CA SER A 30 -13.82 -9.37 0.24
C SER A 30 -12.82 -9.69 -0.88
N SER A 31 -12.70 -10.96 -1.25
CA SER A 31 -11.85 -11.36 -2.36
C SER A 31 -12.36 -10.85 -3.70
N ALA A 32 -13.59 -10.36 -3.74
CA ALA A 32 -14.19 -9.83 -4.98
C ALA A 32 -13.95 -8.33 -5.15
N CYS A 33 -13.05 -7.74 -4.38
CA CYS A 33 -12.73 -6.34 -4.53
C CYS A 33 -12.21 -6.03 -5.92
N THR A 34 -12.59 -4.88 -6.44
CA THR A 34 -12.14 -4.39 -7.75
C THR A 34 -11.05 -3.37 -7.57
N ARG A 35 -9.97 -3.51 -8.32
CA ARG A 35 -8.91 -2.50 -8.32
C ARG A 35 -9.34 -1.30 -9.13
N ILE A 36 -9.04 -0.11 -8.63
CA ILE A 36 -9.33 1.13 -9.32
C ILE A 36 -8.07 1.97 -9.39
N GLY A 37 -8.03 2.88 -10.36
CA GLY A 37 -6.91 3.76 -10.54
C GLY A 37 -5.71 3.04 -11.15
N ARG A 38 -4.53 3.46 -10.76
CA ARG A 38 -3.27 2.95 -11.30
C ARG A 38 -2.48 2.22 -10.23
N PRO A 39 -2.61 0.91 -10.13
CA PRO A 39 -1.94 0.13 -9.08
C PRO A 39 -0.42 0.28 -9.09
N GLU A 40 0.17 0.54 -10.24
CA GLU A 40 1.62 0.71 -10.34
C GLU A 40 2.14 1.94 -9.59
N LEU A 41 1.25 2.84 -9.19
CA LEU A 41 1.65 3.98 -8.37
C LEU A 41 2.18 3.55 -7.00
N HIS A 42 1.79 2.37 -6.53
CA HIS A 42 2.25 1.89 -5.25
C HIS A 42 3.78 1.82 -5.17
N VAL A 43 4.42 1.46 -6.26
CA VAL A 43 5.88 1.32 -6.28
C VAL A 43 6.60 2.60 -6.67
N SER A 44 5.88 3.62 -7.09
CA SER A 44 6.49 4.86 -7.57
C SER A 44 6.23 6.06 -6.66
N LEU A 45 5.15 6.07 -5.91
CA LEU A 45 4.86 7.19 -5.01
C LEU A 45 5.78 7.14 -3.79
N PRO A 46 6.26 8.30 -3.31
CA PRO A 46 7.31 8.32 -2.28
C PRO A 46 6.94 7.62 -0.97
N ILE A 47 5.71 7.78 -0.52
CA ILE A 47 5.29 7.18 0.74
C ILE A 47 4.88 5.73 0.52
N GLN A 48 4.05 5.50 -0.48
CA GLN A 48 3.49 4.19 -0.75
C GLN A 48 4.57 3.17 -1.11
N SER A 49 5.60 3.60 -1.83
CA SER A 49 6.69 2.69 -2.23
C SER A 49 7.49 2.19 -1.03
N LYS A 50 7.42 2.88 0.10
CA LYS A 50 8.14 2.51 1.31
C LYS A 50 7.28 1.81 2.34
N MET A 51 6.00 1.61 2.04
CA MET A 51 5.14 0.87 2.94
C MET A 51 5.51 -0.60 2.90
N ARG A 52 5.60 -1.22 4.07
CA ARG A 52 5.99 -2.61 4.20
C ARG A 52 5.10 -3.31 5.19
N ARG A 53 4.71 -4.53 4.88
CA ARG A 53 4.00 -5.36 5.85
C ARG A 53 5.03 -5.99 6.76
N CYS A 54 4.69 -6.09 8.02
CA CYS A 54 5.61 -6.62 9.02
C CYS A 54 4.84 -7.36 10.11
N VAL A 55 5.58 -8.05 10.95
CA VAL A 55 5.07 -8.64 12.17
C VAL A 55 5.68 -7.86 13.32
N LEU A 56 4.83 -7.20 14.11
CA LEU A 56 5.27 -6.30 15.17
C LEU A 56 5.06 -6.96 16.52
N ARG A 57 6.12 -6.97 17.33
CA ARG A 57 6.05 -7.49 18.69
C ARG A 57 5.35 -6.50 19.62
N ASP A 58 4.86 -7.01 20.74
CA ASP A 58 4.14 -6.17 21.71
C ASP A 58 5.01 -5.06 22.29
N ASN A 59 6.32 -5.21 22.26
CA ASN A 59 7.23 -4.18 22.76
C ASN A 59 7.54 -3.11 21.72
N GLY A 60 6.89 -3.15 20.56
CA GLY A 60 7.09 -2.14 19.51
C GLY A 60 8.21 -2.43 18.53
N THR A 61 8.90 -3.56 18.66
CA THR A 61 9.96 -3.90 17.70
C THR A 61 9.42 -4.80 16.59
N VAL A 62 10.00 -4.68 15.40
CA VAL A 62 9.62 -5.51 14.27
C VAL A 62 10.31 -6.86 14.40
N ALA A 63 9.52 -7.94 14.40
CA ALA A 63 10.07 -9.28 14.41
C ALA A 63 10.69 -9.62 13.06
N TYR A 64 9.95 -9.34 11.99
CA TYR A 64 10.44 -9.49 10.62
C TYR A 64 9.47 -8.81 9.67
N TYR A 65 9.94 -8.54 8.45
CA TYR A 65 9.11 -8.01 7.39
C TYR A 65 8.61 -9.16 6.53
N LEU A 66 7.45 -8.96 5.93
CA LEU A 66 6.85 -9.97 5.07
C LEU A 66 7.31 -9.79 3.63
N HIS A 67 7.28 -10.89 2.90
CA HIS A 67 7.63 -10.87 1.47
C HIS A 67 6.68 -9.95 0.71
N ALA A 68 7.22 -9.19 -0.22
CA ALA A 68 6.46 -8.18 -0.94
C ALA A 68 5.22 -8.74 -1.65
N ASN A 69 5.32 -9.96 -2.14
CA ASN A 69 4.26 -10.57 -2.92
C ASN A 69 3.58 -11.77 -2.24
N ASP A 70 4.06 -12.17 -1.06
CA ASP A 70 3.53 -13.37 -0.41
C ASP A 70 3.61 -13.19 1.10
N SER A 71 2.48 -12.86 1.71
CA SER A 71 2.42 -12.63 3.15
C SER A 71 2.65 -13.88 3.99
N THR A 72 2.61 -15.08 3.40
CA THR A 72 2.89 -16.30 4.14
C THR A 72 4.38 -16.52 4.34
N LYS A 73 5.20 -15.65 3.78
CA LYS A 73 6.66 -15.75 3.86
C LYS A 73 7.25 -14.45 4.39
N ARG A 74 8.40 -14.60 5.05
CA ARG A 74 9.24 -13.45 5.42
C ARG A 74 9.93 -12.92 4.17
N ASP A 75 10.47 -11.73 4.27
CA ASP A 75 11.23 -11.13 3.17
C ASP A 75 12.45 -11.97 2.77
N THR A 76 12.92 -12.82 3.68
CA THR A 76 14.03 -13.75 3.39
C THR A 76 13.58 -15.01 2.68
N GLY A 77 12.27 -15.22 2.56
CA GLY A 77 11.71 -16.43 1.95
C GLY A 77 11.34 -17.52 2.95
N ALA A 78 11.70 -17.37 4.21
CA ALA A 78 11.31 -18.32 5.26
C ALA A 78 9.83 -18.17 5.57
N ALA A 79 9.25 -19.20 6.16
CA ALA A 79 7.83 -19.17 6.51
C ALA A 79 7.55 -18.09 7.57
N ALA A 80 6.45 -17.38 7.41
CA ALA A 80 5.98 -16.40 8.38
C ALA A 80 4.76 -16.94 9.09
N LYS A 81 4.49 -16.42 10.29
CA LYS A 81 3.30 -16.79 11.06
C LYS A 81 2.37 -15.58 11.13
N LEU A 82 1.17 -15.77 10.66
CA LEU A 82 0.17 -14.71 10.59
C LEU A 82 -0.91 -14.86 11.66
N ASP A 83 -0.71 -15.77 12.60
CA ASP A 83 -1.69 -16.13 13.62
C ASP A 83 -1.51 -15.39 14.96
N GLY A 84 -0.58 -14.45 15.01
CA GLY A 84 -0.27 -13.73 16.23
C GLY A 84 0.83 -14.35 17.08
N THR A 85 1.32 -15.52 16.71
CA THR A 85 2.35 -16.22 17.50
C THR A 85 3.63 -15.38 17.61
N ASP A 86 4.07 -14.79 16.50
CA ASP A 86 5.30 -14.01 16.47
C ASP A 86 5.05 -12.52 16.70
N GLY A 87 3.81 -12.09 16.66
CA GLY A 87 3.42 -10.70 16.84
C GLY A 87 2.21 -10.35 15.99
N GLN A 88 1.89 -9.07 15.93
CA GLN A 88 0.75 -8.58 15.17
C GLN A 88 1.17 -8.28 13.73
N VAL A 89 0.32 -8.67 12.77
CA VAL A 89 0.56 -8.31 11.38
C VAL A 89 0.15 -6.86 11.16
N MET A 90 1.09 -6.05 10.72
CA MET A 90 0.90 -4.60 10.60
C MET A 90 1.47 -4.11 9.27
N VAL A 91 1.08 -2.90 8.89
CA VAL A 91 1.68 -2.20 7.78
C VAL A 91 2.49 -1.03 8.34
N GLU A 92 3.78 -1.05 8.05
CA GLU A 92 4.65 0.05 8.43
C GLU A 92 4.55 1.14 7.38
N ILE A 93 4.20 2.35 7.82
CA ILE A 93 4.11 3.52 6.96
C ILE A 93 5.26 4.44 7.33
N PRO A 94 6.06 4.90 6.35
CA PRO A 94 7.20 5.76 6.68
C PRO A 94 6.75 7.09 7.25
N ALA A 95 7.63 7.72 8.01
CA ALA A 95 7.37 9.05 8.53
C ALA A 95 7.08 10.01 7.37
N HIS A 96 6.06 10.81 7.53
CA HIS A 96 5.63 11.72 6.47
C HIS A 96 4.82 12.86 7.05
N TYR A 97 4.58 13.86 6.22
CA TYR A 97 3.73 14.97 6.57
C TYR A 97 2.45 14.91 5.74
N ARG A 98 1.38 15.38 6.34
CA ARG A 98 0.08 15.47 5.68
C ARG A 98 -0.37 16.91 5.64
N LYS A 99 -0.99 17.27 4.54
CA LYS A 99 -1.55 18.60 4.37
C LYS A 99 -3.02 18.47 3.98
N PHE A 100 -3.86 19.20 4.67
CA PHE A 100 -5.27 19.28 4.33
C PHE A 100 -5.54 20.62 3.70
N GLU A 101 -6.24 20.61 2.59
CA GLU A 101 -6.64 21.84 1.90
C GLU A 101 -8.14 21.88 1.79
N VAL A 102 -8.69 23.08 1.96
CA VAL A 102 -10.12 23.30 1.80
C VAL A 102 -10.32 24.09 0.53
N ASP A 103 -11.14 23.60 -0.35
CA ASP A 103 -11.42 24.26 -1.61
C ASP A 103 -12.41 25.40 -1.45
#